data_0a93a86770cf35b696e841fddc8d052a
#
_entry.id   0a93a86770cf35b696e841fddc8d052a
#
_cell.length_a   1.000
_cell.length_b   1.000
_cell.length_c   1.000
_cell.angle_alpha   90.00
_cell.angle_beta   90.00
_cell.angle_gamma   90.00
#
_symmetry.space_group_name_H-M   'P 1'
#
loop_
_entity.id
_entity.type
_entity.pdbx_description
1 polymer ?
#
loop_
_entity_poly.entity_id
_entity_poly.type
_entity_poly.pdbx_seq_one_letter_code
_entity_poly.pdbx_strand_id
1 'polypeptide(L)'
;MREIDLIEEVARHDGYVGLPGTFPTLTAPQPPPDPRMLRDRTIKQVLIACGMSEAMTFAFVEREAAAPFAGSVEPPALKNPLSEKYAVLRPSLLPGLIDAAAYNRRRERRDIRLFETGARFTRDGENRAVAGVWTGAGGSSHWSGAARAADFFDVKGAVEALCRTLGIEVTVSAAMRPYFVEGRAGDVHVRLNTEATAGGHDSAARGQNHLVASGSPPSREALRGDRDEARRAESGSRILGEIGQIAPAILAARGFPPNEELFAFELDVDAIAALQPTGDLRAESLPRFPSIVRDVSILVAAILPAASVRGTIRSSAPDTLVDVTEFDRYLGKGVPDDRVSLSLRLTFRSPDRTLTDAEVDQAMDRIVAALVSAHGAIRR
;
A
#
# COMPACT_ATOMS: atom_id res chain seq x y z
N MET A 1 -8.93 -13.65 53.46
CA MET A 1 -8.46 -14.91 52.87
C MET A 1 -9.68 -15.57 52.25
N ARG A 2 -9.67 -15.85 50.99
CA ARG A 2 -10.78 -16.52 50.28
C ARG A 2 -10.51 -18.01 50.27
N GLU A 3 -11.54 -18.85 50.08
CA GLU A 3 -11.39 -20.32 49.98
C GLU A 3 -10.38 -20.74 48.90
N ILE A 4 -10.39 -20.05 47.78
CA ILE A 4 -9.46 -20.34 46.66
C ILE A 4 -7.98 -20.10 47.06
N ASP A 5 -7.72 -19.13 47.95
CA ASP A 5 -6.36 -18.83 48.41
C ASP A 5 -5.82 -20.02 49.25
N LEU A 6 -6.71 -20.71 50.00
CA LEU A 6 -6.36 -21.91 50.76
C LEU A 6 -6.16 -23.13 49.86
N ILE A 7 -7.00 -23.28 48.85
CA ILE A 7 -6.86 -24.35 47.83
C ILE A 7 -5.52 -24.20 47.12
N GLU A 8 -5.13 -22.97 46.76
CA GLU A 8 -3.84 -22.68 46.11
C GLU A 8 -2.67 -23.10 47.01
N GLU A 9 -2.71 -22.75 48.33
CA GLU A 9 -1.65 -23.13 49.23
C GLU A 9 -1.53 -24.65 49.42
N VAL A 10 -2.65 -25.36 49.52
CA VAL A 10 -2.64 -26.83 49.59
C VAL A 10 -2.05 -27.42 48.31
N ALA A 11 -2.48 -26.95 47.15
CA ALA A 11 -1.96 -27.42 45.86
C ALA A 11 -0.46 -27.12 45.72
N ARG A 12 0.01 -25.98 46.22
CA ARG A 12 1.42 -25.60 46.19
C ARG A 12 2.27 -26.55 47.07
N HIS A 13 1.75 -26.95 48.22
CA HIS A 13 2.45 -27.87 49.13
C HIS A 13 2.40 -29.33 48.66
N ASP A 14 1.28 -29.77 48.11
CA ASP A 14 1.12 -31.15 47.58
C ASP A 14 1.87 -31.36 46.23
N GLY A 15 2.03 -30.26 45.48
CA GLY A 15 2.69 -30.22 44.17
C GLY A 15 1.72 -30.30 43.01
N TYR A 16 1.86 -29.38 42.05
CA TYR A 16 1.00 -29.29 40.87
C TYR A 16 1.12 -30.48 39.89
N VAL A 17 2.19 -31.26 40.01
CA VAL A 17 2.44 -32.43 39.13
C VAL A 17 1.37 -33.52 39.30
N GLY A 18 0.76 -33.60 40.47
CA GLY A 18 -0.30 -34.57 40.79
C GLY A 18 -1.69 -34.13 40.24
N LEU A 19 -1.86 -32.89 39.83
CA LEU A 19 -3.11 -32.38 39.30
C LEU A 19 -3.30 -32.75 37.83
N PRO A 20 -4.34 -33.51 37.47
CA PRO A 20 -4.58 -33.82 36.05
C PRO A 20 -4.97 -32.55 35.30
N GLY A 21 -4.29 -32.31 34.17
CA GLY A 21 -4.70 -31.26 33.26
C GLY A 21 -6.06 -31.58 32.63
N THR A 22 -7.05 -30.76 32.89
CA THR A 22 -8.38 -30.90 32.28
C THR A 22 -8.66 -29.74 31.33
N PHE A 23 -9.19 -30.06 30.14
CA PHE A 23 -9.74 -29.03 29.27
C PHE A 23 -11.21 -28.81 29.60
N PRO A 24 -11.69 -27.56 29.64
CA PRO A 24 -13.11 -27.32 29.80
C PRO A 24 -13.88 -27.95 28.62
N THR A 25 -15.02 -28.52 28.91
CA THR A 25 -15.89 -29.08 27.86
C THR A 25 -16.38 -27.95 26.96
N LEU A 26 -16.07 -28.03 25.66
CA LEU A 26 -16.60 -27.09 24.69
C LEU A 26 -18.08 -27.41 24.43
N THR A 27 -18.95 -26.58 24.97
CA THR A 27 -20.42 -26.77 24.89
C THR A 27 -21.04 -26.08 23.66
N ALA A 28 -20.28 -25.25 22.98
CA ALA A 28 -20.71 -24.55 21.77
C ALA A 28 -19.64 -24.60 20.68
N PRO A 29 -20.03 -24.53 19.39
CA PRO A 29 -19.09 -24.37 18.30
C PRO A 29 -18.23 -23.13 18.53
N GLN A 30 -16.93 -23.24 18.21
CA GLN A 30 -16.04 -22.08 18.24
C GLN A 30 -16.54 -21.02 17.23
N PRO A 31 -16.59 -19.74 17.61
CA PRO A 31 -16.89 -18.69 16.65
C PRO A 31 -15.85 -18.69 15.52
N PRO A 32 -16.22 -18.32 14.29
CA PRO A 32 -15.27 -18.20 13.21
C PRO A 32 -14.16 -17.20 13.62
N PRO A 33 -12.93 -17.38 13.12
CA PRO A 33 -11.84 -16.43 13.37
C PRO A 33 -12.24 -15.03 12.90
N ASP A 34 -11.84 -14.02 13.68
CA ASP A 34 -12.00 -12.62 13.27
C ASP A 34 -11.36 -12.41 11.88
N PRO A 35 -12.10 -11.91 10.88
CA PRO A 35 -11.57 -11.62 9.54
C PRO A 35 -10.29 -10.75 9.58
N ARG A 36 -10.16 -9.90 10.58
CA ARG A 36 -8.98 -9.08 10.84
C ARG A 36 -7.74 -9.93 11.06
N MET A 37 -7.83 -11.03 11.80
CA MET A 37 -6.68 -11.93 12.03
C MET A 37 -6.19 -12.58 10.74
N LEU A 38 -7.11 -12.98 9.87
CA LEU A 38 -6.75 -13.56 8.57
C LEU A 38 -6.07 -12.55 7.67
N ARG A 39 -6.60 -11.32 7.61
CA ARG A 39 -5.99 -10.23 6.85
C ARG A 39 -4.59 -9.88 7.35
N ASP A 40 -4.42 -9.70 8.66
CA ASP A 40 -3.13 -9.38 9.27
C ASP A 40 -2.10 -10.48 8.98
N ARG A 41 -2.52 -11.74 9.06
CA ARG A 41 -1.67 -12.87 8.69
C ARG A 41 -1.27 -12.83 7.21
N THR A 42 -2.20 -12.52 6.32
CA THR A 42 -1.91 -12.38 4.89
C THR A 42 -0.93 -11.25 4.63
N ILE A 43 -1.13 -10.06 5.24
CA ILE A 43 -0.21 -8.93 5.14
C ILE A 43 1.21 -9.36 5.53
N LYS A 44 1.37 -10.01 6.69
CA LYS A 44 2.66 -10.50 7.16
C LYS A 44 3.29 -11.49 6.20
N GLN A 45 2.54 -12.49 5.73
CA GLN A 45 3.04 -13.51 4.82
C GLN A 45 3.53 -12.93 3.50
N VAL A 46 2.81 -11.98 2.93
CA VAL A 46 3.20 -11.33 1.66
C VAL A 46 4.48 -10.51 1.85
N LEU A 47 4.57 -9.69 2.89
CA LEU A 47 5.75 -8.85 3.10
C LEU A 47 6.98 -9.69 3.46
N ILE A 48 6.83 -10.79 4.21
CA ILE A 48 7.90 -11.76 4.43
C ILE A 48 8.32 -12.40 3.12
N ALA A 49 7.39 -12.78 2.25
CA ALA A 49 7.70 -13.33 0.92
C ALA A 49 8.41 -12.31 0.01
N CYS A 50 8.16 -11.01 0.19
CA CYS A 50 8.94 -9.93 -0.44
C CYS A 50 10.34 -9.74 0.17
N GLY A 51 10.73 -10.57 1.15
CA GLY A 51 12.04 -10.53 1.79
C GLY A 51 12.17 -9.50 2.91
N MET A 52 11.05 -9.00 3.44
CA MET A 52 11.05 -8.06 4.58
C MET A 52 10.95 -8.82 5.91
N SER A 53 11.48 -8.22 6.97
CA SER A 53 11.38 -8.73 8.35
C SER A 53 10.41 -7.89 9.15
N GLU A 54 9.55 -8.53 9.95
CA GLU A 54 8.64 -7.80 10.85
C GLU A 54 9.43 -7.14 11.98
N ALA A 55 9.13 -5.90 12.25
CA ALA A 55 9.57 -5.16 13.42
C ALA A 55 8.36 -4.78 14.26
N MET A 56 8.55 -4.68 15.57
CA MET A 56 7.57 -4.11 16.49
C MET A 56 8.24 -2.95 17.21
N THR A 57 7.72 -1.76 16.98
CA THR A 57 8.23 -0.54 17.59
C THR A 57 7.24 0.04 18.59
N PHE A 58 7.70 0.93 19.46
CA PHE A 58 6.82 1.53 20.44
C PHE A 58 5.81 2.48 19.78
N ALA A 59 4.59 2.48 20.32
CA ALA A 59 3.56 3.46 19.94
C ALA A 59 3.89 4.88 20.42
N PHE A 60 4.89 5.01 21.27
CA PHE A 60 5.39 6.26 21.83
C PHE A 60 6.70 6.62 21.14
N VAL A 61 6.79 7.85 20.68
CA VAL A 61 7.96 8.35 19.95
C VAL A 61 8.38 9.72 20.46
N GLU A 62 9.57 10.11 20.08
CA GLU A 62 10.09 11.45 20.30
C GLU A 62 9.30 12.47 19.46
N ARG A 63 9.03 13.64 20.02
CA ARG A 63 8.26 14.70 19.35
C ARG A 63 8.89 15.13 18.03
N GLU A 64 10.19 15.31 18.01
CA GLU A 64 10.97 15.69 16.83
C GLU A 64 10.94 14.59 15.74
N ALA A 65 10.88 13.32 16.14
CA ALA A 65 10.72 12.19 15.23
C ALA A 65 9.32 12.15 14.61
N ALA A 66 8.30 12.49 15.39
CA ALA A 66 6.91 12.50 14.97
C ALA A 66 6.57 13.67 14.05
N ALA A 67 7.18 14.84 14.30
CA ALA A 67 6.81 16.12 13.67
C ALA A 67 6.72 16.09 12.13
N PRO A 68 7.67 15.50 11.38
CA PRO A 68 7.56 15.45 9.92
C PRO A 68 6.33 14.69 9.41
N PHE A 69 5.83 13.72 10.19
CA PHE A 69 4.76 12.80 9.82
C PHE A 69 3.40 13.17 10.41
N ALA A 70 3.34 14.21 11.26
CA ALA A 70 2.13 14.61 11.97
C ALA A 70 1.18 15.48 11.12
N GLY A 71 1.65 15.97 9.97
CA GLY A 71 0.89 16.92 9.16
C GLY A 71 0.69 18.26 9.89
N SER A 72 -0.55 18.75 9.90
CA SER A 72 -0.92 20.03 10.55
C SER A 72 -1.38 19.87 12.01
N VAL A 73 -1.41 18.65 12.53
CA VAL A 73 -1.95 18.36 13.87
C VAL A 73 -0.84 17.84 14.78
N GLU A 74 -0.71 18.47 15.95
CA GLU A 74 0.26 18.00 16.93
C GLU A 74 -0.13 16.61 17.46
N PRO A 75 0.81 15.65 17.51
CA PRO A 75 0.55 14.32 18.04
C PRO A 75 0.14 14.37 19.52
N PRO A 76 -0.79 13.50 19.97
CA PRO A 76 -1.21 13.46 21.37
C PRO A 76 -0.02 13.21 22.30
N ALA A 77 0.16 14.10 23.28
CA ALA A 77 1.23 14.01 24.27
C ALA A 77 0.82 13.12 25.45
N LEU A 78 1.77 12.35 25.97
CA LEU A 78 1.59 11.59 27.21
C LEU A 78 1.69 12.52 28.42
N LYS A 79 0.83 12.31 29.42
CA LYS A 79 0.87 13.07 30.68
C LYS A 79 2.08 12.73 31.54
N ASN A 80 2.58 11.50 31.46
CA ASN A 80 3.68 10.97 32.27
C ASN A 80 4.59 10.08 31.41
N PRO A 81 5.32 10.64 30.44
CA PRO A 81 6.20 9.86 29.60
C PRO A 81 7.38 9.28 30.40
N LEU A 82 7.85 8.10 30.02
CA LEU A 82 9.04 7.48 30.62
C LEU A 82 10.31 8.33 30.40
N SER A 83 10.36 9.06 29.31
CA SER A 83 11.39 10.05 28.96
C SER A 83 10.88 10.91 27.82
N GLU A 84 11.58 12.00 27.50
CA GLU A 84 11.28 12.84 26.33
C GLU A 84 11.28 12.06 25.00
N LYS A 85 12.09 11.00 24.93
CA LYS A 85 12.14 10.09 23.78
C LYS A 85 10.82 9.34 23.50
N TYR A 86 9.90 9.32 24.48
CA TYR A 86 8.61 8.62 24.38
C TYR A 86 7.46 9.57 24.76
N ALA A 87 7.56 10.84 24.34
CA ALA A 87 6.70 11.91 24.81
C ALA A 87 5.33 11.98 24.11
N VAL A 88 5.22 11.46 22.89
CA VAL A 88 3.99 11.56 22.08
C VAL A 88 3.60 10.23 21.47
N LEU A 89 2.31 10.07 21.17
CA LEU A 89 1.82 8.94 20.37
C LEU A 89 2.22 9.13 18.90
N ARG A 90 2.64 8.05 18.24
CA ARG A 90 3.10 8.06 16.86
C ARG A 90 1.97 8.37 15.87
N PRO A 91 2.11 9.39 15.01
CA PRO A 91 1.15 9.68 13.95
C PRO A 91 1.30 8.75 12.74
N SER A 92 2.44 8.06 12.64
CA SER A 92 2.85 7.14 11.58
C SER A 92 3.73 6.04 12.17
N LEU A 93 3.83 4.90 11.51
CA LEU A 93 4.76 3.81 11.86
C LEU A 93 6.19 4.12 11.42
N LEU A 94 6.36 5.06 10.48
CA LEU A 94 7.65 5.36 9.85
C LEU A 94 8.72 5.85 10.84
N PRO A 95 8.45 6.73 11.82
CA PRO A 95 9.47 7.14 12.80
C PRO A 95 10.13 5.96 13.51
N GLY A 96 9.33 5.02 14.00
CA GLY A 96 9.82 3.81 14.69
C GLY A 96 10.63 2.90 13.76
N LEU A 97 10.16 2.70 12.53
CA LEU A 97 10.86 1.89 11.53
C LEU A 97 12.17 2.51 11.08
N ILE A 98 12.23 3.84 10.92
CA ILE A 98 13.47 4.57 10.59
C ILE A 98 14.47 4.43 11.74
N ASP A 99 14.03 4.57 12.99
CA ASP A 99 14.89 4.37 14.18
C ASP A 99 15.40 2.92 14.26
N ALA A 100 14.55 1.94 13.99
CA ALA A 100 14.94 0.53 13.93
C ALA A 100 15.97 0.27 12.80
N ALA A 101 15.77 0.86 11.63
CA ALA A 101 16.73 0.79 10.54
C ALA A 101 18.07 1.45 10.91
N ALA A 102 18.03 2.65 11.52
CA ALA A 102 19.23 3.33 12.02
C ALA A 102 19.99 2.51 13.07
N TYR A 103 19.25 1.83 13.96
CA TYR A 103 19.82 0.93 14.96
C TYR A 103 20.56 -0.24 14.30
N ASN A 104 19.97 -0.88 13.30
CA ASN A 104 20.59 -1.96 12.55
C ASN A 104 21.79 -1.48 11.74
N ARG A 105 21.66 -0.29 11.14
CA ARG A 105 22.72 0.33 10.36
C ARG A 105 23.99 0.59 11.17
N ARG A 106 23.84 1.06 12.40
CA ARG A 106 24.97 1.23 13.35
C ARG A 106 25.65 -0.09 13.74
N ARG A 107 25.01 -1.25 13.47
CA ARG A 107 25.54 -2.60 13.67
C ARG A 107 26.02 -3.23 12.36
N GLU A 108 26.39 -2.37 11.39
CA GLU A 108 26.96 -2.78 10.10
C GLU A 108 26.00 -3.57 9.20
N ARG A 109 24.71 -3.65 9.54
CA ARG A 109 23.71 -4.18 8.64
C ARG A 109 23.40 -3.14 7.57
N ARG A 110 23.70 -3.48 6.31
CA ARG A 110 23.52 -2.55 5.17
C ARG A 110 22.18 -2.79 4.46
N ASP A 111 21.81 -4.03 4.30
CA ASP A 111 20.58 -4.44 3.62
C ASP A 111 19.49 -4.61 4.67
N ILE A 112 18.64 -3.59 4.80
CA ILE A 112 17.62 -3.51 5.83
C ILE A 112 16.25 -3.40 5.15
N ARG A 113 15.36 -4.34 5.46
CA ARG A 113 14.00 -4.41 4.95
C ARG A 113 13.10 -4.74 6.12
N LEU A 114 12.46 -3.73 6.67
CA LEU A 114 11.61 -3.89 7.84
C LEU A 114 10.18 -3.47 7.50
N PHE A 115 9.21 -4.14 8.09
CA PHE A 115 7.82 -3.73 8.07
C PHE A 115 7.20 -3.86 9.46
N GLU A 116 6.13 -3.12 9.70
CA GLU A 116 5.33 -3.21 10.91
C GLU A 116 3.84 -3.07 10.56
N THR A 117 2.99 -3.85 11.24
CA THR A 117 1.55 -3.63 11.25
C THR A 117 1.16 -3.19 12.65
N GLY A 118 0.60 -1.99 12.78
CA GLY A 118 0.32 -1.43 14.09
C GLY A 118 -0.67 -0.27 14.08
N ALA A 119 -0.97 0.24 15.26
CA ALA A 119 -1.78 1.44 15.44
C ALA A 119 -0.94 2.70 15.21
N ARG A 120 -1.55 3.69 14.57
CA ARG A 120 -1.11 5.08 14.50
C ARG A 120 -2.21 5.97 15.05
N PHE A 121 -1.83 7.15 15.52
CA PHE A 121 -2.73 8.06 16.22
C PHE A 121 -2.78 9.39 15.48
N THR A 122 -3.90 9.65 14.82
CA THR A 122 -4.14 10.84 14.00
C THR A 122 -5.23 11.70 14.64
N ARG A 123 -5.60 12.78 13.97
CA ARG A 123 -6.73 13.63 14.36
C ARG A 123 -8.05 12.85 14.48
N ASP A 124 -8.24 11.86 13.62
CA ASP A 124 -9.45 11.05 13.54
C ASP A 124 -9.48 9.90 14.56
N GLY A 125 -8.44 9.82 15.40
CA GLY A 125 -8.30 8.81 16.44
C GLY A 125 -7.24 7.76 16.12
N GLU A 126 -7.44 6.57 16.66
CA GLU A 126 -6.59 5.40 16.44
C GLU A 126 -7.00 4.71 15.14
N ASN A 127 -6.02 4.53 14.22
CA ASN A 127 -6.19 3.81 12.97
C ASN A 127 -5.10 2.76 12.84
N ARG A 128 -5.39 1.67 12.14
CA ARG A 128 -4.39 0.65 11.84
C ARG A 128 -3.70 0.92 10.51
N ALA A 129 -2.39 0.78 10.51
CA ALA A 129 -1.56 0.91 9.33
C ALA A 129 -0.61 -0.29 9.17
N VAL A 130 -0.13 -0.49 7.96
CA VAL A 130 1.06 -1.27 7.64
C VAL A 130 2.06 -0.36 6.97
N ALA A 131 3.29 -0.35 7.46
CA ALA A 131 4.38 0.43 6.87
C ALA A 131 5.62 -0.43 6.68
N GLY A 132 6.48 -0.01 5.77
CA GLY A 132 7.77 -0.65 5.56
C GLY A 132 8.83 0.32 5.12
N VAL A 133 10.07 -0.06 5.43
CA VAL A 133 11.29 0.67 5.02
C VAL A 133 12.27 -0.29 4.36
N TRP A 134 12.97 0.21 3.33
CA TRP A 134 13.92 -0.58 2.55
C TRP A 134 15.13 0.27 2.19
N THR A 135 16.33 -0.17 2.58
CA THR A 135 17.62 0.43 2.20
C THR A 135 18.64 -0.66 1.89
N GLY A 136 19.71 -0.30 1.18
CA GLY A 136 20.78 -1.21 0.79
C GLY A 136 20.51 -1.89 -0.55
N ALA A 137 20.61 -3.22 -0.61
CA ALA A 137 20.44 -3.96 -1.86
C ALA A 137 18.96 -4.19 -2.22
N GLY A 138 18.63 -4.15 -3.50
CA GLY A 138 17.30 -4.48 -4.04
C GLY A 138 16.97 -5.96 -4.03
N GLY A 139 17.97 -6.84 -3.89
CA GLY A 139 17.84 -8.29 -3.85
C GLY A 139 18.88 -8.92 -2.94
N SER A 140 18.79 -10.23 -2.74
CA SER A 140 19.84 -10.98 -2.04
C SER A 140 21.11 -11.05 -2.88
N SER A 141 22.28 -11.01 -2.22
CA SER A 141 23.55 -11.26 -2.91
C SER A 141 23.54 -12.67 -3.52
N HIS A 142 23.85 -12.77 -4.81
CA HIS A 142 23.85 -14.03 -5.54
C HIS A 142 25.07 -14.11 -6.46
N TRP A 143 25.59 -15.30 -6.64
CA TRP A 143 26.79 -15.53 -7.47
C TRP A 143 26.61 -15.18 -8.95
N SER A 144 25.35 -15.14 -9.43
CA SER A 144 25.06 -14.91 -10.86
C SER A 144 25.09 -13.43 -11.28
N GLY A 145 25.27 -12.50 -10.35
CA GLY A 145 25.29 -11.07 -10.67
C GLY A 145 25.56 -10.19 -9.47
N ALA A 146 25.93 -8.95 -9.75
CA ALA A 146 26.09 -7.92 -8.72
C ALA A 146 24.71 -7.53 -8.15
N ALA A 147 24.64 -7.34 -6.83
CA ALA A 147 23.45 -6.78 -6.20
C ALA A 147 23.29 -5.31 -6.63
N ARG A 148 22.13 -4.95 -7.20
CA ARG A 148 21.77 -3.56 -7.44
C ARG A 148 21.34 -2.88 -6.13
N ALA A 149 21.43 -1.58 -6.05
CA ALA A 149 20.83 -0.83 -4.96
C ALA A 149 19.30 -0.95 -5.01
N ALA A 150 18.68 -0.88 -3.84
CA ALA A 150 17.22 -0.75 -3.73
C ALA A 150 16.77 0.58 -4.36
N ASP A 151 15.58 0.57 -4.94
CA ASP A 151 14.98 1.75 -5.54
C ASP A 151 13.47 1.86 -5.18
N PHE A 152 12.85 2.92 -5.68
CA PHE A 152 11.42 3.16 -5.52
C PHE A 152 10.55 1.98 -5.99
N PHE A 153 10.95 1.29 -7.04
CA PHE A 153 10.16 0.21 -7.65
C PHE A 153 10.19 -1.08 -6.82
N ASP A 154 11.20 -1.30 -5.99
CA ASP A 154 11.23 -2.43 -5.06
C ASP A 154 10.11 -2.33 -4.04
N VAL A 155 10.00 -1.15 -3.42
CA VAL A 155 8.96 -0.89 -2.42
C VAL A 155 7.58 -0.82 -3.08
N LYS A 156 7.48 -0.21 -4.27
CA LYS A 156 6.25 -0.19 -5.07
C LYS A 156 5.78 -1.61 -5.41
N GLY A 157 6.70 -2.49 -5.81
CA GLY A 157 6.40 -3.89 -6.10
C GLY A 157 5.87 -4.65 -4.89
N ALA A 158 6.41 -4.40 -3.69
CA ALA A 158 5.92 -4.99 -2.45
C ALA A 158 4.49 -4.51 -2.12
N VAL A 159 4.21 -3.21 -2.27
CA VAL A 159 2.88 -2.63 -2.09
C VAL A 159 1.88 -3.22 -3.09
N GLU A 160 2.23 -3.29 -4.38
CA GLU A 160 1.38 -3.87 -5.42
C GLU A 160 1.10 -5.36 -5.19
N ALA A 161 2.12 -6.13 -4.77
CA ALA A 161 1.96 -7.54 -4.43
C ALA A 161 1.02 -7.72 -3.24
N LEU A 162 1.16 -6.90 -2.19
CA LEU A 162 0.30 -6.90 -1.03
C LEU A 162 -1.15 -6.61 -1.41
N CYS A 163 -1.40 -5.51 -2.09
CA CYS A 163 -2.74 -5.10 -2.48
C CYS A 163 -3.40 -6.13 -3.41
N ARG A 164 -2.67 -6.65 -4.40
CA ARG A 164 -3.16 -7.70 -5.30
C ARG A 164 -3.55 -8.97 -4.56
N THR A 165 -2.76 -9.41 -3.57
CA THR A 165 -3.08 -10.59 -2.76
C THR A 165 -4.34 -10.36 -1.90
N LEU A 166 -4.60 -9.12 -1.50
CA LEU A 166 -5.82 -8.73 -0.80
C LEU A 166 -7.02 -8.46 -1.74
N GLY A 167 -6.86 -8.69 -3.05
CA GLY A 167 -7.91 -8.50 -4.06
C GLY A 167 -8.15 -7.04 -4.44
N ILE A 168 -7.17 -6.16 -4.22
CA ILE A 168 -7.28 -4.71 -4.47
C ILE A 168 -6.29 -4.31 -5.56
N GLU A 169 -6.80 -3.72 -6.64
CA GLU A 169 -5.96 -3.10 -7.67
C GLU A 169 -5.62 -1.65 -7.29
N VAL A 170 -4.34 -1.33 -7.31
CA VAL A 170 -3.84 -0.01 -6.95
C VAL A 170 -3.08 0.65 -8.10
N THR A 171 -3.09 1.96 -8.09
CA THR A 171 -2.25 2.82 -8.95
C THR A 171 -1.49 3.81 -8.09
N VAL A 172 -0.32 4.24 -8.56
CA VAL A 172 0.49 5.23 -7.86
C VAL A 172 0.53 6.50 -8.70
N SER A 173 0.16 7.63 -8.10
CA SER A 173 0.30 8.96 -8.71
C SER A 173 1.33 9.79 -7.95
N ALA A 174 2.01 10.69 -8.65
CA ALA A 174 2.99 11.57 -8.02
C ALA A 174 2.35 12.41 -6.90
N ALA A 175 3.04 12.51 -5.78
CA ALA A 175 2.61 13.27 -4.61
C ALA A 175 3.78 14.04 -4.00
N MET A 176 3.46 15.05 -3.19
CA MET A 176 4.44 15.81 -2.42
C MET A 176 4.18 15.61 -0.92
N ARG A 177 5.22 15.25 -0.20
CA ARG A 177 5.20 15.14 1.27
C ARG A 177 6.48 15.73 1.84
N PRO A 178 6.44 16.43 2.97
CA PRO A 178 7.62 17.09 3.54
C PRO A 178 8.71 16.11 3.99
N TYR A 179 8.36 14.86 4.23
CA TYR A 179 9.25 13.79 4.66
C TYR A 179 9.74 12.89 3.51
N PHE A 180 9.31 13.15 2.29
CA PHE A 180 9.80 12.47 1.10
C PHE A 180 10.61 13.41 0.21
N VAL A 181 11.48 12.83 -0.59
CA VAL A 181 12.24 13.57 -1.63
C VAL A 181 11.24 14.00 -2.73
N GLU A 182 11.33 15.27 -3.13
CA GLU A 182 10.54 15.83 -4.22
C GLU A 182 10.73 15.04 -5.53
N GLY A 183 9.63 14.72 -6.22
CA GLY A 183 9.64 13.91 -7.43
C GLY A 183 9.89 12.41 -7.23
N ARG A 184 10.08 11.96 -5.97
CA ARG A 184 10.30 10.55 -5.62
C ARG A 184 9.29 10.04 -4.58
N ALA A 185 8.06 10.54 -4.67
CA ALA A 185 6.95 10.16 -3.81
C ALA A 185 5.66 10.01 -4.59
N GLY A 186 4.75 9.19 -4.10
CA GLY A 186 3.44 8.98 -4.68
C GLY A 186 2.38 8.58 -3.68
N ASP A 187 1.13 8.93 -4.00
CA ASP A 187 -0.05 8.43 -3.33
C ASP A 187 -0.48 7.10 -3.97
N VAL A 188 -0.80 6.13 -3.13
CA VAL A 188 -1.33 4.82 -3.54
C VAL A 188 -2.85 4.92 -3.59
N HIS A 189 -3.42 4.78 -4.77
CA HIS A 189 -4.86 4.90 -5.02
C HIS A 189 -5.49 3.56 -5.36
N VAL A 190 -6.72 3.35 -4.92
CA VAL A 190 -7.59 2.29 -5.43
C VAL A 190 -8.67 2.90 -6.32
N ARG A 191 -8.98 2.23 -7.43
CA ARG A 191 -10.12 2.58 -8.25
C ARG A 191 -11.37 1.91 -7.65
N LEU A 192 -12.35 2.71 -7.24
CA LEU A 192 -13.64 2.20 -6.81
C LEU A 192 -14.44 1.80 -8.05
N ASN A 193 -14.70 0.51 -8.24
CA ASN A 193 -15.64 0.05 -9.26
C ASN A 193 -17.06 0.42 -8.81
N THR A 194 -17.63 1.45 -9.39
CA THR A 194 -19.00 1.94 -9.11
C THR A 194 -20.09 0.92 -9.49
N GLU A 195 -19.77 -0.14 -10.22
CA GLU A 195 -20.76 -1.14 -10.65
C GLU A 195 -21.08 -2.23 -9.62
N ALA A 196 -20.27 -2.39 -8.58
CA ALA A 196 -20.49 -3.44 -7.56
C ALA A 196 -21.49 -3.08 -6.46
N THR A 197 -21.99 -1.84 -6.40
CA THR A 197 -22.89 -1.36 -5.33
C THR A 197 -24.39 -1.34 -5.71
N ALA A 198 -24.76 -1.71 -6.92
CA ALA A 198 -26.17 -1.68 -7.38
C ALA A 198 -26.99 -2.97 -7.08
N GLY A 199 -26.43 -3.93 -6.36
CA GLY A 199 -27.04 -5.24 -6.11
C GLY A 199 -27.23 -5.64 -4.64
N GLY A 200 -27.35 -4.72 -3.69
CA GLY A 200 -27.51 -5.03 -2.27
C GLY A 200 -28.79 -4.47 -1.68
N HIS A 201 -29.69 -5.38 -1.31
CA HIS A 201 -31.01 -5.17 -0.71
C HIS A 201 -31.05 -4.14 0.43
N ASP A 202 -32.05 -3.25 0.30
CA ASP A 202 -32.66 -2.46 1.36
C ASP A 202 -33.07 -3.32 2.55
N SER A 203 -32.49 -3.12 3.71
CA SER A 203 -33.14 -3.47 4.98
C SER A 203 -32.78 -2.47 6.05
N ALA A 204 -33.81 -1.76 6.45
CA ALA A 204 -33.83 -0.69 7.41
C ALA A 204 -33.31 -1.10 8.80
N ALA A 205 -32.53 -0.22 9.41
CA ALA A 205 -32.56 -0.04 10.86
C ALA A 205 -32.36 1.44 11.20
N ARG A 206 -33.43 2.08 11.62
CA ARG A 206 -33.47 3.38 12.28
C ARG A 206 -32.79 3.28 13.66
N GLY A 207 -31.89 4.16 13.94
CA GLY A 207 -31.38 4.41 15.29
C GLY A 207 -30.94 5.85 15.39
N GLN A 208 -31.84 6.70 15.92
CA GLN A 208 -31.56 8.09 16.32
C GLN A 208 -30.59 8.08 17.51
N ASN A 209 -29.58 8.94 17.47
CA ASN A 209 -29.15 9.65 18.69
C ASN A 209 -28.53 10.99 18.34
N HIS A 210 -29.22 12.04 18.74
CA HIS A 210 -28.78 13.41 18.82
C HIS A 210 -27.70 13.56 19.91
N LEU A 211 -26.58 14.20 19.58
CA LEU A 211 -25.81 14.98 20.53
C LEU A 211 -25.24 16.21 19.81
N VAL A 212 -25.77 17.36 20.20
CA VAL A 212 -25.34 18.69 19.78
C VAL A 212 -24.04 19.03 20.50
N ALA A 213 -22.98 19.32 19.77
CA ALA A 213 -21.81 20.00 20.31
C ALA A 213 -21.56 21.26 19.48
N SER A 214 -21.65 22.40 20.16
CA SER A 214 -21.34 23.74 19.68
C SER A 214 -19.83 23.89 19.45
N GLY A 215 -19.39 24.08 18.21
CA GLY A 215 -18.00 24.39 17.86
C GLY A 215 -17.94 25.53 16.87
N SER A 216 -17.02 26.46 17.08
CA SER A 216 -16.72 27.63 16.25
C SER A 216 -16.40 27.29 14.80
N PRO A 217 -16.64 28.19 13.82
CA PRO A 217 -16.45 27.88 12.40
C PRO A 217 -14.96 27.65 12.06
N PRO A 218 -14.67 26.69 11.15
CA PRO A 218 -13.30 26.35 10.77
C PRO A 218 -12.63 27.45 9.94
N SER A 219 -11.31 27.57 10.05
CA SER A 219 -10.49 28.53 9.31
C SER A 219 -10.47 28.27 7.80
N ARG A 220 -10.18 29.31 6.99
CA ARG A 220 -10.16 29.23 5.52
C ARG A 220 -9.16 28.19 4.95
N GLU A 221 -8.15 27.78 5.70
CA GLU A 221 -7.19 26.75 5.29
C GLU A 221 -7.72 25.31 5.48
N ALA A 222 -8.51 25.07 6.53
CA ALA A 222 -9.20 23.80 6.74
C ALA A 222 -10.22 23.51 5.60
N LEU A 223 -10.86 24.58 5.06
CA LEU A 223 -11.79 24.48 3.94
C LEU A 223 -11.13 24.17 2.58
N ARG A 224 -9.81 24.35 2.44
CA ARG A 224 -9.07 23.94 1.22
C ARG A 224 -8.74 22.46 1.22
N GLY A 225 -8.33 21.89 2.35
CA GLY A 225 -8.10 20.45 2.49
C GLY A 225 -9.35 19.62 2.21
N ASP A 226 -10.48 20.00 2.81
CA ASP A 226 -11.80 19.36 2.60
C ASP A 226 -12.30 19.44 1.15
N ARG A 227 -11.99 20.52 0.43
CA ARG A 227 -12.39 20.68 -0.98
C ARG A 227 -11.55 19.82 -1.93
N ASP A 228 -10.30 19.59 -1.62
CA ASP A 228 -9.45 18.70 -2.41
C ASP A 228 -9.76 17.22 -2.15
N GLU A 229 -10.14 16.87 -0.93
CA GLU A 229 -10.67 15.54 -0.59
C GLU A 229 -12.04 15.28 -1.23
N ALA A 230 -12.96 16.26 -1.18
CA ALA A 230 -14.27 16.18 -1.84
C ALA A 230 -14.14 16.09 -3.37
N ARG A 231 -13.22 16.84 -4.01
CA ARG A 231 -12.94 16.72 -5.45
C ARG A 231 -12.30 15.38 -5.84
N ARG A 232 -11.52 14.77 -4.95
CA ARG A 232 -10.95 13.43 -5.16
C ARG A 232 -11.99 12.32 -4.98
N ALA A 233 -12.96 12.49 -4.10
CA ALA A 233 -14.12 11.60 -3.96
C ALA A 233 -15.02 11.58 -5.21
N GLU A 234 -15.13 12.71 -5.92
CA GLU A 234 -15.86 12.79 -7.19
C GLU A 234 -15.16 12.06 -8.36
N SER A 235 -13.87 11.75 -8.24
CA SER A 235 -13.09 11.04 -9.27
C SER A 235 -13.13 9.52 -9.21
N GLY A 236 -13.87 8.92 -8.26
CA GLY A 236 -13.99 7.46 -8.11
C GLY A 236 -12.68 6.77 -7.68
N SER A 237 -11.72 7.51 -7.09
CA SER A 237 -10.49 6.93 -6.53
C SER A 237 -10.32 7.32 -5.06
N ARG A 238 -9.85 6.37 -4.23
CA ARG A 238 -9.56 6.58 -2.81
C ARG A 238 -8.07 6.37 -2.55
N ILE A 239 -7.45 7.26 -1.76
CA ILE A 239 -6.07 7.10 -1.32
C ILE A 239 -6.05 6.05 -0.21
N LEU A 240 -5.19 5.02 -0.36
CA LEU A 240 -4.92 3.99 0.63
C LEU A 240 -3.68 4.28 1.45
N GLY A 241 -2.79 5.12 0.96
CA GLY A 241 -1.54 5.42 1.62
C GLY A 241 -0.54 6.08 0.69
N GLU A 242 0.72 5.97 1.04
CA GLU A 242 1.81 6.70 0.40
C GLU A 242 3.07 5.86 0.30
N ILE A 243 3.93 6.23 -0.62
CA ILE A 243 5.20 5.57 -0.91
C ILE A 243 6.21 6.62 -1.35
N GLY A 244 7.48 6.50 -0.95
CA GLY A 244 8.51 7.44 -1.40
C GLY A 244 9.88 7.17 -0.84
N GLN A 245 10.83 7.99 -1.29
CA GLN A 245 12.17 8.06 -0.73
C GLN A 245 12.16 9.03 0.45
N ILE A 246 12.61 8.59 1.62
CA ILE A 246 12.70 9.45 2.82
C ILE A 246 13.72 10.58 2.57
N ALA A 247 13.34 11.79 2.99
CA ALA A 247 14.17 12.98 2.84
C ALA A 247 15.51 12.83 3.58
N PRO A 248 16.64 13.19 2.97
CA PRO A 248 17.98 13.05 3.55
C PRO A 248 18.13 13.73 4.91
N ALA A 249 17.44 14.85 5.13
CA ALA A 249 17.46 15.55 6.42
C ALA A 249 16.94 14.69 7.58
N ILE A 250 15.89 13.88 7.34
CA ILE A 250 15.34 12.96 8.34
C ILE A 250 16.34 11.84 8.62
N LEU A 251 16.93 11.26 7.59
CA LEU A 251 17.95 10.22 7.73
C LEU A 251 19.17 10.72 8.50
N ALA A 252 19.67 11.91 8.15
CA ALA A 252 20.80 12.55 8.83
C ALA A 252 20.51 12.78 10.32
N ALA A 253 19.29 13.25 10.68
CA ALA A 253 18.88 13.44 12.05
C ALA A 253 18.85 12.13 12.87
N ARG A 254 18.76 10.97 12.20
CA ARG A 254 18.78 9.62 12.81
C ARG A 254 20.14 8.92 12.71
N GLY A 255 21.17 9.62 12.18
CA GLY A 255 22.54 9.14 12.11
C GLY A 255 22.80 8.14 10.99
N PHE A 256 22.05 8.21 9.90
CA PHE A 256 22.41 7.51 8.67
C PHE A 256 23.61 8.16 8.00
N PRO A 257 24.45 7.39 7.28
CA PRO A 257 25.54 7.92 6.49
C PRO A 257 25.03 8.90 5.41
N PRO A 258 25.84 9.88 5.03
CA PRO A 258 25.55 10.73 3.88
C PRO A 258 25.31 9.90 2.62
N ASN A 259 24.36 10.31 1.79
CA ASN A 259 23.99 9.68 0.53
C ASN A 259 23.36 8.28 0.65
N GLU A 260 22.99 7.84 1.85
CA GLU A 260 22.18 6.63 1.99
C GLU A 260 20.73 6.91 1.60
N GLU A 261 20.16 6.08 0.73
CA GLU A 261 18.77 6.16 0.32
C GLU A 261 17.95 5.14 1.10
N LEU A 262 16.80 5.58 1.60
CA LEU A 262 15.81 4.74 2.26
C LEU A 262 14.45 5.00 1.64
N PHE A 263 13.83 3.95 1.13
CA PHE A 263 12.49 3.97 0.56
C PHE A 263 11.50 3.46 1.58
N ALA A 264 10.31 4.03 1.60
CA ALA A 264 9.29 3.72 2.58
C ALA A 264 7.89 3.71 1.97
N PHE A 265 6.99 2.99 2.61
CA PHE A 265 5.55 3.08 2.37
C PHE A 265 4.79 3.04 3.69
N GLU A 266 3.59 3.61 3.70
CA GLU A 266 2.59 3.41 4.74
C GLU A 266 1.20 3.33 4.12
N LEU A 267 0.43 2.27 4.47
CA LEU A 267 -0.92 2.04 3.97
C LEU A 267 -1.90 1.95 5.14
N ASP A 268 -3.10 2.47 4.95
CA ASP A 268 -4.21 2.38 5.89
C ASP A 268 -4.88 1.01 5.80
N VAL A 269 -4.71 0.18 6.84
CA VAL A 269 -5.23 -1.19 6.89
C VAL A 269 -6.75 -1.19 7.09
N ASP A 270 -7.31 -0.18 7.75
CA ASP A 270 -8.76 -0.07 7.94
C ASP A 270 -9.45 0.33 6.63
N ALA A 271 -8.82 1.22 5.85
CA ALA A 271 -9.27 1.55 4.49
C ALA A 271 -9.20 0.34 3.55
N ILE A 272 -8.11 -0.43 3.60
CA ILE A 272 -7.95 -1.69 2.86
C ILE A 272 -9.06 -2.67 3.24
N ALA A 273 -9.34 -2.82 4.54
CA ALA A 273 -10.39 -3.72 5.04
C ALA A 273 -11.78 -3.39 4.49
N ALA A 274 -12.09 -2.11 4.40
CA ALA A 274 -13.37 -1.63 3.88
C ALA A 274 -13.55 -1.88 2.36
N LEU A 275 -12.45 -2.08 1.63
CA LEU A 275 -12.44 -2.28 0.18
C LEU A 275 -12.21 -3.74 -0.23
N GLN A 276 -11.84 -4.59 0.72
CA GLN A 276 -11.60 -6.00 0.46
C GLN A 276 -12.89 -6.69 -0.03
N PRO A 277 -12.84 -7.46 -1.13
CA PRO A 277 -13.99 -8.22 -1.59
C PRO A 277 -14.51 -9.15 -0.49
N THR A 278 -15.81 -9.11 -0.24
CA THR A 278 -16.47 -9.93 0.80
C THR A 278 -16.95 -11.29 0.31
N GLY A 279 -16.77 -11.60 -0.97
CA GLY A 279 -17.19 -12.85 -1.58
C GLY A 279 -16.13 -13.94 -1.55
N ASP A 280 -16.57 -15.19 -1.67
CA ASP A 280 -15.67 -16.32 -1.89
C ASP A 280 -14.87 -16.13 -3.18
N LEU A 281 -13.59 -16.43 -3.15
CA LEU A 281 -12.75 -16.50 -4.33
C LEU A 281 -13.28 -17.60 -5.24
N ARG A 282 -13.88 -17.21 -6.36
CA ARG A 282 -14.35 -18.15 -7.38
C ARG A 282 -13.39 -18.13 -8.55
N ALA A 283 -13.02 -19.31 -9.02
CA ALA A 283 -12.27 -19.44 -10.24
C ALA A 283 -13.11 -18.91 -11.42
N GLU A 284 -12.53 -18.03 -12.21
CA GLU A 284 -13.13 -17.64 -13.48
C GLU A 284 -13.11 -18.82 -14.47
N SER A 285 -14.12 -18.85 -15.32
CA SER A 285 -14.19 -19.87 -16.38
C SER A 285 -12.98 -19.73 -17.30
N LEU A 286 -12.31 -20.84 -17.60
CA LEU A 286 -11.20 -20.82 -18.56
C LEU A 286 -11.68 -20.30 -19.92
N PRO A 287 -10.88 -19.46 -20.58
CA PRO A 287 -11.22 -18.92 -21.88
C PRO A 287 -11.37 -20.07 -22.92
N ARG A 288 -12.47 -20.05 -23.65
CA ARG A 288 -12.75 -21.06 -24.69
C ARG A 288 -12.10 -20.76 -26.03
N PHE A 289 -11.82 -19.48 -26.30
CA PHE A 289 -11.28 -19.03 -27.56
C PHE A 289 -9.85 -18.49 -27.42
N PRO A 290 -9.00 -18.66 -28.43
CA PRO A 290 -7.62 -18.19 -28.38
C PRO A 290 -7.55 -16.67 -28.36
N SER A 291 -6.47 -16.13 -27.78
CA SER A 291 -6.15 -14.72 -27.86
C SER A 291 -5.30 -14.41 -29.08
N ILE A 292 -5.40 -13.18 -29.57
CA ILE A 292 -4.48 -12.59 -30.54
C ILE A 292 -3.62 -11.55 -29.80
N VAL A 293 -2.32 -11.60 -30.03
CA VAL A 293 -1.35 -10.69 -29.40
C VAL A 293 -0.79 -9.75 -30.47
N ARG A 294 -0.68 -8.46 -30.13
CA ARG A 294 -0.02 -7.43 -30.92
C ARG A 294 0.95 -6.64 -30.08
N ASP A 295 2.14 -6.44 -30.61
CA ASP A 295 3.15 -5.58 -30.00
C ASP A 295 3.16 -4.22 -30.70
N VAL A 296 3.32 -3.15 -29.94
CA VAL A 296 3.49 -1.79 -30.44
C VAL A 296 4.60 -1.08 -29.71
N SER A 297 5.49 -0.42 -30.44
CA SER A 297 6.51 0.45 -29.86
C SER A 297 6.20 1.89 -30.22
N ILE A 298 6.24 2.77 -29.21
CA ILE A 298 5.93 4.19 -29.34
C ILE A 298 6.99 5.04 -28.66
N LEU A 299 7.28 6.21 -29.24
CA LEU A 299 8.07 7.26 -28.61
C LEU A 299 7.12 8.24 -27.94
N VAL A 300 7.30 8.45 -26.64
CA VAL A 300 6.53 9.43 -25.84
C VAL A 300 7.47 10.31 -25.04
N ALA A 301 6.98 11.43 -24.51
CA ALA A 301 7.79 12.28 -23.63
C ALA A 301 8.32 11.49 -22.43
N ALA A 302 9.60 11.66 -22.09
CA ALA A 302 10.25 10.90 -21.03
C ALA A 302 9.61 11.09 -19.64
N ILE A 303 8.95 12.24 -19.43
CA ILE A 303 8.22 12.58 -18.19
C ILE A 303 6.79 12.03 -18.14
N LEU A 304 6.27 11.48 -19.26
CA LEU A 304 4.90 10.95 -19.31
C LEU A 304 4.80 9.66 -18.49
N PRO A 305 3.91 9.59 -17.49
CA PRO A 305 3.73 8.36 -16.74
C PRO A 305 3.18 7.23 -17.64
N ALA A 306 3.75 6.04 -17.53
CA ALA A 306 3.28 4.86 -18.25
C ALA A 306 1.81 4.53 -17.95
N ALA A 307 1.34 4.86 -16.74
CA ALA A 307 -0.07 4.74 -16.36
C ALA A 307 -1.01 5.57 -17.27
N SER A 308 -0.58 6.76 -17.69
CA SER A 308 -1.35 7.61 -18.61
C SER A 308 -1.45 6.97 -20.00
N VAL A 309 -0.36 6.39 -20.48
CA VAL A 309 -0.34 5.63 -21.75
C VAL A 309 -1.29 4.45 -21.69
N ARG A 310 -1.21 3.64 -20.63
CA ARG A 310 -2.12 2.50 -20.41
C ARG A 310 -3.58 2.94 -20.27
N GLY A 311 -3.83 4.06 -19.59
CA GLY A 311 -5.17 4.65 -19.46
C GLY A 311 -5.77 4.99 -20.81
N THR A 312 -5.02 5.66 -21.68
CA THR A 312 -5.45 6.00 -23.05
C THR A 312 -5.69 4.74 -23.91
N ILE A 313 -4.81 3.73 -23.80
CA ILE A 313 -5.01 2.45 -24.51
C ILE A 313 -6.34 1.83 -24.07
N ARG A 314 -6.57 1.67 -22.78
CA ARG A 314 -7.79 1.02 -22.26
C ARG A 314 -9.07 1.80 -22.59
N SER A 315 -9.04 3.12 -22.56
CA SER A 315 -10.21 3.95 -22.88
C SER A 315 -10.55 4.00 -24.37
N SER A 316 -9.58 3.76 -25.25
CA SER A 316 -9.78 3.75 -26.71
C SER A 316 -9.96 2.35 -27.31
N ALA A 317 -9.63 1.32 -26.52
CA ALA A 317 -9.73 -0.06 -26.96
C ALA A 317 -11.17 -0.59 -26.87
N PRO A 318 -11.53 -1.61 -27.68
CA PRO A 318 -12.77 -2.36 -27.50
C PRO A 318 -12.67 -3.28 -26.26
N ASP A 319 -13.81 -3.76 -25.77
CA ASP A 319 -13.92 -4.69 -24.64
C ASP A 319 -13.16 -6.01 -24.85
N THR A 320 -12.78 -6.32 -26.09
CA THR A 320 -11.94 -7.48 -26.41
C THR A 320 -10.48 -7.33 -26.02
N LEU A 321 -10.01 -6.13 -25.61
CA LEU A 321 -8.68 -5.94 -25.04
C LEU A 321 -8.66 -6.43 -23.60
N VAL A 322 -8.03 -7.58 -23.35
CA VAL A 322 -7.97 -8.22 -22.03
C VAL A 322 -6.73 -7.88 -21.25
N ASP A 323 -5.60 -7.57 -21.91
CA ASP A 323 -4.37 -7.23 -21.20
C ASP A 323 -3.50 -6.23 -21.98
N VAL A 324 -2.76 -5.41 -21.21
CA VAL A 324 -1.74 -4.47 -21.71
C VAL A 324 -0.51 -4.60 -20.83
N THR A 325 0.55 -5.18 -21.36
CA THR A 325 1.82 -5.39 -20.66
C THR A 325 2.92 -4.52 -21.28
N GLU A 326 3.63 -3.76 -20.47
CA GLU A 326 4.87 -3.08 -20.87
C GLU A 326 6.02 -4.09 -20.75
N PHE A 327 6.74 -4.35 -21.85
CA PHE A 327 7.83 -5.32 -21.81
C PHE A 327 9.20 -4.72 -22.10
N ASP A 328 9.25 -3.48 -22.61
CA ASP A 328 10.53 -2.78 -22.82
C ASP A 328 10.37 -1.28 -22.67
N ARG A 329 11.40 -0.66 -22.06
CA ARG A 329 11.55 0.78 -21.92
C ARG A 329 12.98 1.14 -22.29
N TYR A 330 13.17 1.77 -23.44
CA TYR A 330 14.49 2.05 -23.97
C TYR A 330 14.78 3.55 -24.03
N LEU A 331 15.95 3.91 -23.51
CA LEU A 331 16.58 5.23 -23.60
C LEU A 331 17.96 5.03 -24.22
N GLY A 332 18.24 5.63 -25.36
CA GLY A 332 19.56 5.47 -25.99
C GLY A 332 19.57 5.82 -27.46
N LYS A 333 20.53 5.27 -28.20
CA LYS A 333 20.78 5.63 -29.59
C LYS A 333 19.50 5.49 -30.44
N GLY A 334 19.11 6.57 -31.11
CA GLY A 334 17.92 6.63 -31.96
C GLY A 334 16.64 7.04 -31.23
N VAL A 335 16.71 7.43 -29.97
CA VAL A 335 15.63 8.06 -29.19
C VAL A 335 16.07 9.49 -28.84
N PRO A 336 15.26 10.54 -29.10
CA PRO A 336 15.56 11.90 -28.67
C PRO A 336 15.70 11.99 -27.14
N ASP A 337 16.54 12.93 -26.65
CA ASP A 337 16.85 13.04 -25.21
C ASP A 337 15.64 13.36 -24.32
N ASP A 338 14.60 14.00 -24.87
CA ASP A 338 13.34 14.33 -24.19
C ASP A 338 12.28 13.23 -24.30
N ARG A 339 12.59 12.12 -24.99
CA ARG A 339 11.67 11.02 -25.24
C ARG A 339 12.15 9.67 -24.72
N VAL A 340 11.21 8.76 -24.58
CA VAL A 340 11.44 7.35 -24.24
C VAL A 340 10.68 6.46 -25.22
N SER A 341 11.29 5.36 -25.61
CA SER A 341 10.62 4.29 -26.37
C SER A 341 9.97 3.33 -25.39
N LEU A 342 8.66 3.17 -25.47
CA LEU A 342 7.90 2.17 -24.73
C LEU A 342 7.41 1.10 -25.69
N SER A 343 7.67 -0.15 -25.34
CA SER A 343 7.16 -1.31 -26.07
C SER A 343 6.08 -2.01 -25.24
N LEU A 344 4.90 -2.10 -25.85
CA LEU A 344 3.69 -2.59 -25.18
C LEU A 344 3.15 -3.81 -25.94
N ARG A 345 2.75 -4.80 -25.18
CA ARG A 345 2.05 -6.00 -25.67
C ARG A 345 0.58 -5.88 -25.32
N LEU A 346 -0.27 -5.97 -26.35
CA LEU A 346 -1.71 -5.92 -26.22
C LEU A 346 -2.29 -7.29 -26.55
N THR A 347 -3.08 -7.84 -25.63
CA THR A 347 -3.71 -9.15 -25.78
C THR A 347 -5.21 -8.96 -25.97
N PHE A 348 -5.72 -9.44 -27.10
CA PHE A 348 -7.14 -9.37 -27.47
C PHE A 348 -7.77 -10.74 -27.38
N ARG A 349 -8.98 -10.83 -26.85
CA ARG A 349 -9.79 -12.05 -26.74
C ARG A 349 -11.26 -11.71 -26.69
N SER A 350 -12.09 -12.53 -27.33
CA SER A 350 -13.54 -12.51 -27.14
C SER A 350 -13.99 -13.71 -26.31
N PRO A 351 -14.97 -13.56 -25.40
CA PRO A 351 -15.56 -14.69 -24.67
C PRO A 351 -16.41 -15.59 -25.59
N ASP A 352 -16.91 -15.09 -26.72
CA ASP A 352 -17.96 -15.72 -27.51
C ASP A 352 -17.46 -16.36 -28.80
N ARG A 353 -16.32 -15.88 -29.34
CA ARG A 353 -15.79 -16.34 -30.64
C ARG A 353 -14.29 -16.08 -30.78
N THR A 354 -13.68 -16.69 -31.78
CA THR A 354 -12.34 -16.33 -32.23
C THR A 354 -12.38 -14.96 -32.95
N LEU A 355 -11.47 -14.06 -32.59
CA LEU A 355 -11.29 -12.78 -33.26
C LEU A 355 -10.58 -12.98 -34.60
N THR A 356 -10.84 -12.09 -35.56
CA THR A 356 -10.11 -12.02 -36.83
C THR A 356 -8.94 -11.03 -36.71
N ASP A 357 -7.90 -11.22 -37.52
CA ASP A 357 -6.78 -10.28 -37.61
C ASP A 357 -7.24 -8.86 -37.98
N ALA A 358 -8.20 -8.74 -38.92
CA ALA A 358 -8.73 -7.44 -39.33
C ALA A 358 -9.40 -6.66 -38.20
N GLU A 359 -10.13 -7.33 -37.28
CA GLU A 359 -10.77 -6.69 -36.13
C GLU A 359 -9.72 -6.18 -35.16
N VAL A 360 -8.67 -6.97 -34.92
CA VAL A 360 -7.58 -6.60 -34.03
C VAL A 360 -6.75 -5.46 -34.64
N ASP A 361 -6.46 -5.49 -35.92
CA ASP A 361 -5.72 -4.43 -36.58
C ASP A 361 -6.51 -3.10 -36.56
N GLN A 362 -7.83 -3.13 -36.76
CA GLN A 362 -8.69 -1.96 -36.63
C GLN A 362 -8.69 -1.41 -35.17
N ALA A 363 -8.65 -2.29 -34.18
CA ALA A 363 -8.53 -1.89 -32.77
C ALA A 363 -7.17 -1.24 -32.51
N MET A 364 -6.09 -1.80 -33.04
CA MET A 364 -4.74 -1.25 -32.98
C MET A 364 -4.64 0.14 -33.60
N ASP A 365 -5.24 0.36 -34.77
CA ASP A 365 -5.23 1.65 -35.45
C ASP A 365 -5.94 2.72 -34.58
N ARG A 366 -7.08 2.39 -33.98
CA ARG A 366 -7.79 3.29 -33.04
C ARG A 366 -6.93 3.63 -31.80
N ILE A 367 -6.31 2.63 -31.22
CA ILE A 367 -5.43 2.82 -30.03
C ILE A 367 -4.25 3.71 -30.39
N VAL A 368 -3.57 3.45 -31.50
CA VAL A 368 -2.43 4.25 -31.95
C VAL A 368 -2.86 5.69 -32.24
N ALA A 369 -3.98 5.89 -32.93
CA ALA A 369 -4.53 7.23 -33.19
C ALA A 369 -4.83 8.00 -31.89
N ALA A 370 -5.41 7.34 -30.90
CA ALA A 370 -5.66 7.93 -29.58
C ALA A 370 -4.36 8.31 -28.85
N LEU A 371 -3.33 7.47 -28.90
CA LEU A 371 -2.03 7.75 -28.30
C LEU A 371 -1.33 8.92 -28.99
N VAL A 372 -1.42 9.02 -30.32
CA VAL A 372 -0.89 10.17 -31.06
C VAL A 372 -1.63 11.45 -30.67
N SER A 373 -2.96 11.40 -30.64
CA SER A 373 -3.79 12.57 -30.28
C SER A 373 -3.59 13.05 -28.85
N ALA A 374 -3.57 12.15 -27.88
CA ALA A 374 -3.52 12.48 -26.46
C ALA A 374 -2.11 12.82 -25.96
N HIS A 375 -1.07 12.18 -26.50
CA HIS A 375 0.29 12.24 -25.95
C HIS A 375 1.35 12.63 -26.99
N GLY A 376 0.98 12.93 -28.23
CA GLY A 376 1.96 13.18 -29.30
C GLY A 376 2.89 11.98 -29.52
N ALA A 377 2.37 10.76 -29.32
CA ALA A 377 3.14 9.54 -29.49
C ALA A 377 3.56 9.37 -30.98
N ILE A 378 4.75 8.84 -31.20
CA ILE A 378 5.24 8.51 -32.53
C ILE A 378 5.41 6.99 -32.56
N ARG A 379 4.71 6.30 -33.50
CA ARG A 379 4.91 4.87 -33.69
C ARG A 379 6.30 4.61 -34.28
N ARG A 380 6.98 3.60 -33.74
CA ARG A 380 8.32 3.18 -34.16
C ARG A 380 8.27 1.90 -34.97
#